data_2b8bddffd3db663491f781139a011203
#
_entry.id   2b8bddffd3db663491f781139a011203
#
_cell.length_a   1.000
_cell.length_b   1.000
_cell.length_c   1.000
_cell.angle_alpha   90.00
_cell.angle_beta   90.00
_cell.angle_gamma   90.00
#
_symmetry.space_group_name_H-M   'P 1'
#
loop_
_entity.id
_entity.type
_entity.pdbx_description
1 polymer ?
#
loop_
_entity_poly.entity_id
_entity_poly.type
_entity_poly.pdbx_seq_one_letter_code
_entity_poly.pdbx_strand_id
1 'polypeptide(L)'
;KADVTSSPEYKKQLAMAKEDIARKIYLEQQVDKKISKEQINKVYDEYKKSFKSEKEIKAKHILVDNEAKANEVIAKLKKGGDFDKLAKEYSKEPADLGYFTKGIMVPEFGNAAFAMKKGEYSKKPVKTQFGYHVIKVEDIRDAKPQPLKKIEPQLKAMMTQSAIASVLDDVNANAKITKYGLDGKVEK
;
A
#
# COMPACT_ATOMS: atom_id res chain seq x y z
N LYS A 1 36.43 -23.53 34.46
CA LYS A 1 35.53 -23.14 33.37
C LYS A 1 36.11 -23.73 32.09
N ALA A 2 35.38 -24.62 31.42
CA ALA A 2 35.82 -25.13 30.13
C ALA A 2 35.90 -23.95 29.13
N ASP A 3 37.03 -23.80 28.46
CA ASP A 3 37.21 -22.81 27.43
C ASP A 3 36.50 -23.28 26.16
N VAL A 4 35.22 -22.91 26.07
CA VAL A 4 34.35 -23.25 24.92
C VAL A 4 34.87 -22.68 23.60
N THR A 5 35.67 -21.58 23.67
CA THR A 5 36.13 -20.87 22.49
C THR A 5 37.23 -21.62 21.73
N SER A 6 37.89 -22.56 22.38
CA SER A 6 38.92 -23.40 21.73
C SER A 6 38.34 -24.66 21.06
N SER A 7 37.07 -25.00 21.32
CA SER A 7 36.44 -26.20 20.79
C SER A 7 36.29 -26.17 19.25
N PRO A 8 36.40 -27.35 18.58
CA PRO A 8 36.20 -27.43 17.13
C PRO A 8 34.82 -26.92 16.69
N GLU A 9 33.80 -27.22 17.50
CA GLU A 9 32.43 -26.78 17.21
C GLU A 9 32.29 -25.25 17.24
N TYR A 10 32.84 -24.58 18.26
CA TYR A 10 32.86 -23.12 18.33
C TYR A 10 33.56 -22.51 17.13
N LYS A 11 34.73 -23.03 16.74
CA LYS A 11 35.51 -22.56 15.57
C LYS A 11 34.71 -22.71 14.28
N LYS A 12 34.00 -23.83 14.12
CA LYS A 12 33.12 -24.07 12.95
C LYS A 12 31.98 -23.07 12.91
N GLN A 13 31.26 -22.88 14.01
CA GLN A 13 30.14 -21.93 14.10
C GLN A 13 30.62 -20.49 13.86
N LEU A 14 31.78 -20.13 14.41
CA LEU A 14 32.35 -18.79 14.17
C LEU A 14 32.74 -18.57 12.72
N ALA A 15 33.28 -19.58 12.03
CA ALA A 15 33.60 -19.48 10.61
C ALA A 15 32.32 -19.28 9.78
N MET A 16 31.30 -20.07 10.02
CA MET A 16 29.99 -19.93 9.35
C MET A 16 29.37 -18.55 9.61
N ALA A 17 29.38 -18.07 10.87
CA ALA A 17 28.85 -16.76 11.22
C ALA A 17 29.62 -15.62 10.50
N LYS A 18 30.95 -15.72 10.38
CA LYS A 18 31.76 -14.75 9.63
C LYS A 18 31.37 -14.71 8.15
N GLU A 19 31.19 -15.86 7.51
CA GLU A 19 30.77 -15.94 6.11
C GLU A 19 29.38 -15.36 5.91
N ASP A 20 28.42 -15.65 6.79
CA ASP A 20 27.07 -15.11 6.72
C ASP A 20 27.06 -13.59 6.90
N ILE A 21 27.83 -13.06 7.83
CA ILE A 21 27.97 -11.61 8.02
C ILE A 21 28.60 -10.96 6.78
N ALA A 22 29.66 -11.55 6.24
CA ALA A 22 30.32 -11.02 5.04
C ALA A 22 29.36 -11.01 3.85
N ARG A 23 28.59 -12.08 3.65
CA ARG A 23 27.57 -12.18 2.60
C ARG A 23 26.49 -11.13 2.75
N LYS A 24 25.98 -10.97 3.99
CA LYS A 24 24.97 -9.94 4.28
C LYS A 24 25.47 -8.54 3.99
N ILE A 25 26.65 -8.17 4.47
CA ILE A 25 27.25 -6.85 4.26
C ILE A 25 27.47 -6.61 2.75
N TYR A 26 27.99 -7.61 2.03
CA TYR A 26 28.18 -7.50 0.58
C TYR A 26 26.88 -7.23 -0.15
N LEU A 27 25.81 -7.99 0.16
CA LEU A 27 24.50 -7.79 -0.46
C LEU A 27 23.94 -6.40 -0.15
N GLU A 28 24.00 -5.96 1.10
CA GLU A 28 23.54 -4.62 1.51
C GLU A 28 24.28 -3.54 0.72
N GLN A 29 25.61 -3.62 0.62
CA GLN A 29 26.42 -2.64 -0.13
C GLN A 29 26.08 -2.63 -1.64
N GLN A 30 25.85 -3.78 -2.26
CA GLN A 30 25.49 -3.84 -3.68
C GLN A 30 24.08 -3.32 -3.92
N VAL A 31 23.13 -3.63 -3.03
CA VAL A 31 21.76 -3.12 -3.07
C VAL A 31 21.75 -1.59 -2.92
N ASP A 32 22.49 -1.05 -1.94
CA ASP A 32 22.57 0.40 -1.72
C ASP A 32 23.12 1.15 -2.94
N LYS A 33 24.08 0.57 -3.67
CA LYS A 33 24.57 1.15 -4.92
C LYS A 33 23.48 1.21 -6.01
N LYS A 34 22.56 0.23 -6.02
CA LYS A 34 21.46 0.17 -6.99
C LYS A 34 20.24 1.03 -6.57
N ILE A 35 20.18 1.53 -5.31
CA ILE A 35 19.08 2.35 -4.79
C ILE A 35 19.58 3.75 -4.41
N SER A 36 20.16 4.44 -5.37
CA SER A 36 20.54 5.83 -5.18
C SER A 36 19.32 6.76 -5.21
N LYS A 37 19.47 7.97 -4.64
CA LYS A 37 18.44 9.01 -4.74
C LYS A 37 18.06 9.33 -6.20
N GLU A 38 19.02 9.27 -7.09
CA GLU A 38 18.82 9.47 -8.52
C GLU A 38 17.92 8.36 -9.11
N GLN A 39 18.19 7.10 -8.76
CA GLN A 39 17.37 5.98 -9.21
C GLN A 39 15.94 6.08 -8.67
N ILE A 40 15.75 6.46 -7.40
CA ILE A 40 14.42 6.69 -6.82
C ILE A 40 13.67 7.77 -7.59
N ASN A 41 14.32 8.89 -7.91
CA ASN A 41 13.72 9.97 -8.69
C ASN A 41 13.35 9.48 -10.10
N LYS A 42 14.19 8.69 -10.76
CA LYS A 42 13.90 8.12 -12.08
C LYS A 42 12.63 7.24 -12.04
N VAL A 43 12.56 6.32 -11.08
CA VAL A 43 11.38 5.46 -10.91
C VAL A 43 10.13 6.29 -10.60
N TYR A 44 10.29 7.35 -9.80
CA TYR A 44 9.18 8.27 -9.53
C TYR A 44 8.73 9.05 -10.77
N ASP A 45 9.66 9.46 -11.63
CA ASP A 45 9.32 10.13 -12.90
C ASP A 45 8.60 9.19 -13.86
N GLU A 46 9.00 7.92 -13.92
CA GLU A 46 8.29 6.89 -14.68
C GLU A 46 6.88 6.64 -14.11
N TYR A 47 6.75 6.56 -12.78
CA TYR A 47 5.44 6.50 -12.13
C TYR A 47 4.54 7.68 -12.52
N LYS A 48 5.07 8.92 -12.49
CA LYS A 48 4.29 10.10 -12.92
C LYS A 48 3.86 10.04 -14.38
N LYS A 49 4.75 9.56 -15.28
CA LYS A 49 4.44 9.42 -16.72
C LYS A 49 3.40 8.34 -17.00
N SER A 50 3.46 7.25 -16.27
CA SER A 50 2.51 6.12 -16.41
C SER A 50 1.21 6.33 -15.66
N PHE A 51 1.13 7.36 -14.80
CA PHE A 51 -0.04 7.62 -13.97
C PHE A 51 -1.24 7.99 -14.84
N LYS A 52 -2.25 7.13 -14.80
CA LYS A 52 -3.54 7.42 -15.41
C LYS A 52 -4.41 8.18 -14.43
N SER A 53 -4.72 9.43 -14.76
CA SER A 53 -5.62 10.22 -13.93
C SER A 53 -7.02 9.64 -13.96
N GLU A 54 -7.54 9.29 -12.80
CA GLU A 54 -8.93 8.91 -12.58
C GLU A 54 -9.62 10.02 -11.81
N LYS A 55 -10.97 10.06 -11.88
CA LYS A 55 -11.72 10.94 -11.00
C LYS A 55 -11.62 10.43 -9.57
N GLU A 56 -11.33 11.33 -8.65
CA GLU A 56 -11.51 11.11 -7.21
C GLU A 56 -12.51 12.10 -6.65
N ILE A 57 -13.28 11.65 -5.69
CA ILE A 57 -14.26 12.45 -5.00
C ILE A 57 -13.95 12.53 -3.52
N LYS A 58 -14.19 13.69 -2.93
CA LYS A 58 -14.26 13.86 -1.49
C LYS A 58 -15.72 13.71 -1.08
N ALA A 59 -15.99 12.77 -0.18
CA ALA A 59 -17.36 12.54 0.26
C ALA A 59 -17.44 12.37 1.78
N LYS A 60 -18.63 12.68 2.28
CA LYS A 60 -19.09 12.33 3.63
C LYS A 60 -20.19 11.31 3.55
N HIS A 61 -20.33 10.48 4.60
CA HIS A 61 -21.44 9.56 4.70
C HIS A 61 -22.07 9.53 6.09
N ILE A 62 -23.29 9.03 6.15
CA ILE A 62 -24.00 8.69 7.38
C ILE A 62 -24.39 7.23 7.25
N LEU A 63 -23.77 6.36 8.06
CA LEU A 63 -24.04 4.93 8.10
C LEU A 63 -25.03 4.59 9.22
N VAL A 64 -26.11 3.94 8.85
CA VAL A 64 -27.17 3.50 9.78
C VAL A 64 -27.56 2.04 9.56
N ASP A 65 -28.22 1.43 10.56
CA ASP A 65 -28.57 0.00 10.56
C ASP A 65 -29.65 -0.38 9.56
N ASN A 66 -30.59 0.51 9.31
CA ASN A 66 -31.77 0.19 8.53
C ASN A 66 -32.22 1.33 7.62
N GLU A 67 -32.99 0.95 6.63
CA GLU A 67 -33.48 1.86 5.60
C GLU A 67 -34.37 2.98 6.14
N ALA A 68 -35.14 2.70 7.18
CA ALA A 68 -36.06 3.68 7.79
C ALA A 68 -35.25 4.87 8.38
N LYS A 69 -34.19 4.59 9.12
CA LYS A 69 -33.29 5.63 9.65
C LYS A 69 -32.62 6.42 8.54
N ALA A 70 -32.16 5.76 7.47
CA ALA A 70 -31.55 6.45 6.33
C ALA A 70 -32.56 7.38 5.63
N ASN A 71 -33.81 6.94 5.47
CA ASN A 71 -34.89 7.77 4.92
C ASN A 71 -35.24 8.96 5.84
N GLU A 72 -35.20 8.77 7.17
CA GLU A 72 -35.36 9.86 8.12
C GLU A 72 -34.27 10.93 7.96
N VAL A 73 -33.02 10.51 7.88
CA VAL A 73 -31.89 11.42 7.62
C VAL A 73 -32.10 12.19 6.32
N ILE A 74 -32.45 11.49 5.23
CA ILE A 74 -32.73 12.13 3.92
C ILE A 74 -33.88 13.13 4.05
N ALA A 75 -34.96 12.81 4.79
CA ALA A 75 -36.07 13.72 5.03
C ALA A 75 -35.64 14.97 5.78
N LYS A 76 -34.80 14.83 6.82
CA LYS A 76 -34.20 15.99 7.54
C LYS A 76 -33.32 16.84 6.62
N LEU A 77 -32.49 16.23 5.77
CA LEU A 77 -31.68 16.92 4.79
C LEU A 77 -32.51 17.70 3.76
N LYS A 78 -33.62 17.15 3.29
CA LYS A 78 -34.59 17.83 2.40
C LYS A 78 -35.21 19.07 3.04
N LYS A 79 -35.31 19.11 4.36
CA LYS A 79 -35.82 20.26 5.12
C LYS A 79 -34.71 21.25 5.47
N GLY A 80 -33.51 21.11 4.92
CA GLY A 80 -32.37 22.01 5.17
C GLY A 80 -31.51 21.64 6.38
N GLY A 81 -31.64 20.41 6.88
CA GLY A 81 -30.81 19.89 7.98
C GLY A 81 -29.32 19.90 7.60
N ASP A 82 -28.47 20.18 8.59
CA ASP A 82 -27.02 20.16 8.42
C ASP A 82 -26.48 18.73 8.40
N PHE A 83 -25.71 18.38 7.38
CA PHE A 83 -25.20 17.03 7.18
C PHE A 83 -24.27 16.58 8.32
N ASP A 84 -23.38 17.48 8.79
CA ASP A 84 -22.40 17.12 9.81
C ASP A 84 -23.05 16.94 11.19
N LYS A 85 -24.09 17.70 11.49
CA LYS A 85 -24.92 17.50 12.70
C LYS A 85 -25.67 16.17 12.65
N LEU A 86 -26.29 15.88 11.52
CA LEU A 86 -26.99 14.60 11.34
C LEU A 86 -26.01 13.41 11.34
N ALA A 87 -24.82 13.57 10.81
CA ALA A 87 -23.79 12.54 10.89
C ALA A 87 -23.38 12.24 12.34
N LYS A 88 -23.21 13.26 13.17
CA LYS A 88 -22.90 13.08 14.60
C LYS A 88 -24.04 12.41 15.38
N GLU A 89 -25.29 12.68 14.98
CA GLU A 89 -26.49 12.15 15.64
C GLU A 89 -26.78 10.70 15.24
N TYR A 90 -26.62 10.35 13.95
CA TYR A 90 -27.09 9.10 13.38
C TYR A 90 -26.01 8.12 12.98
N SER A 91 -24.81 8.60 12.60
CA SER A 91 -23.80 7.74 11.99
C SER A 91 -23.07 6.89 13.02
N LYS A 92 -22.83 5.63 12.66
CA LYS A 92 -22.02 4.69 13.43
C LYS A 92 -20.50 4.87 13.22
N GLU A 93 -20.13 5.56 12.17
CA GLU A 93 -18.75 5.75 11.75
C GLU A 93 -18.43 7.23 11.49
N PRO A 94 -17.13 7.60 11.49
CA PRO A 94 -16.73 8.94 11.09
C PRO A 94 -17.27 9.32 9.72
N ALA A 95 -17.84 10.50 9.60
CA ALA A 95 -18.53 10.91 8.38
C ALA A 95 -17.58 11.20 7.22
N ASP A 96 -16.42 11.83 7.46
CA ASP A 96 -15.48 12.28 6.41
C ASP A 96 -14.61 11.11 5.93
N LEU A 97 -14.78 10.76 4.67
CA LEU A 97 -14.02 9.69 4.00
C LEU A 97 -12.77 10.21 3.26
N GLY A 98 -12.58 11.53 3.23
CA GLY A 98 -11.52 12.13 2.42
C GLY A 98 -11.73 11.92 0.93
N TYR A 99 -10.63 12.02 0.15
CA TYR A 99 -10.63 11.73 -1.28
C TYR A 99 -10.39 10.26 -1.55
N PHE A 100 -11.17 9.68 -2.46
CA PHE A 100 -11.01 8.29 -2.92
C PHE A 100 -11.40 8.14 -4.39
N THR A 101 -10.83 7.15 -5.06
CA THR A 101 -11.22 6.71 -6.40
C THR A 101 -12.33 5.67 -6.31
N LYS A 102 -13.04 5.45 -7.43
CA LYS A 102 -14.19 4.55 -7.47
C LYS A 102 -13.89 3.13 -6.99
N GLY A 103 -12.72 2.59 -7.34
CA GLY A 103 -12.32 1.21 -7.03
C GLY A 103 -11.93 0.96 -5.58
N ILE A 104 -11.78 2.00 -4.76
CA ILE A 104 -11.42 1.84 -3.33
C ILE A 104 -12.65 1.47 -2.48
N MET A 105 -13.83 1.86 -2.91
CA MET A 105 -15.09 1.63 -2.17
C MET A 105 -15.81 0.39 -2.68
N VAL A 106 -16.67 -0.17 -1.83
CA VAL A 106 -17.58 -1.25 -2.28
C VAL A 106 -18.42 -0.77 -3.45
N PRO A 107 -18.72 -1.64 -4.43
CA PRO A 107 -19.32 -1.24 -5.70
C PRO A 107 -20.58 -0.39 -5.58
N GLU A 108 -21.47 -0.74 -4.65
CA GLU A 108 -22.73 -0.05 -4.46
C GLU A 108 -22.53 1.39 -4.00
N PHE A 109 -21.60 1.59 -3.06
CA PHE A 109 -21.24 2.91 -2.56
C PHE A 109 -20.53 3.73 -3.63
N GLY A 110 -19.50 3.15 -4.27
CA GLY A 110 -18.74 3.80 -5.33
C GLY A 110 -19.62 4.22 -6.49
N ASN A 111 -20.50 3.35 -6.97
CA ASN A 111 -21.43 3.67 -8.06
C ASN A 111 -22.36 4.82 -7.71
N ALA A 112 -22.95 4.80 -6.49
CA ALA A 112 -23.84 5.87 -6.05
C ALA A 112 -23.11 7.22 -5.90
N ALA A 113 -21.93 7.19 -5.27
CA ALA A 113 -21.13 8.40 -5.03
C ALA A 113 -20.66 9.05 -6.35
N PHE A 114 -20.14 8.25 -7.28
CA PHE A 114 -19.62 8.76 -8.56
C PHE A 114 -20.70 9.13 -9.59
N ALA A 115 -21.97 8.79 -9.33
CA ALA A 115 -23.09 9.26 -10.13
C ALA A 115 -23.60 10.66 -9.71
N MET A 116 -23.15 11.16 -8.55
CA MET A 116 -23.57 12.47 -8.02
C MET A 116 -22.60 13.59 -8.43
N LYS A 117 -23.13 14.82 -8.43
CA LYS A 117 -22.34 16.03 -8.65
C LYS A 117 -21.81 16.59 -7.33
N LYS A 118 -20.79 17.43 -7.39
CA LYS A 118 -20.31 18.21 -6.24
C LYS A 118 -21.45 18.96 -5.56
N GLY A 119 -21.54 18.82 -4.23
CA GLY A 119 -22.55 19.40 -3.39
C GLY A 119 -23.83 18.57 -3.25
N GLU A 120 -24.00 17.53 -4.04
CA GLU A 120 -25.16 16.65 -3.96
C GLU A 120 -25.06 15.63 -2.82
N TYR A 121 -26.21 15.19 -2.33
CA TYR A 121 -26.34 14.03 -1.44
C TYR A 121 -27.30 13.01 -2.04
N SER A 122 -27.17 11.75 -1.65
CA SER A 122 -27.99 10.63 -2.15
C SER A 122 -29.46 10.85 -1.79
N LYS A 123 -30.34 10.80 -2.79
CA LYS A 123 -31.79 11.01 -2.62
C LYS A 123 -32.51 9.75 -2.14
N LYS A 124 -31.82 8.60 -2.15
CA LYS A 124 -32.27 7.30 -1.65
C LYS A 124 -31.15 6.68 -0.82
N PRO A 125 -31.50 5.83 0.17
CA PRO A 125 -30.50 5.06 0.91
C PRO A 125 -29.66 4.18 -0.03
N VAL A 126 -28.36 4.12 0.20
CA VAL A 126 -27.44 3.23 -0.51
C VAL A 126 -27.16 2.03 0.38
N LYS A 127 -27.66 0.86 0.01
CA LYS A 127 -27.46 -0.38 0.75
C LYS A 127 -26.10 -0.98 0.41
N THR A 128 -25.35 -1.38 1.44
CA THR A 128 -24.11 -2.17 1.33
C THR A 128 -24.12 -3.30 2.36
N GLN A 129 -23.10 -4.12 2.40
CA GLN A 129 -22.91 -5.13 3.44
C GLN A 129 -22.75 -4.55 4.86
N PHE A 130 -22.39 -3.27 4.99
CA PHE A 130 -22.19 -2.58 6.27
C PHE A 130 -23.49 -1.94 6.82
N GLY A 131 -24.50 -1.78 5.98
CA GLY A 131 -25.76 -1.13 6.34
C GLY A 131 -26.27 -0.19 5.24
N TYR A 132 -26.92 0.88 5.66
CA TYR A 132 -27.50 1.87 4.76
C TYR A 132 -26.76 3.20 4.89
N HIS A 133 -26.31 3.74 3.77
CA HIS A 133 -25.56 4.97 3.70
C HIS A 133 -26.40 6.09 3.11
N VAL A 134 -26.24 7.29 3.68
CA VAL A 134 -26.58 8.56 3.03
C VAL A 134 -25.26 9.24 2.71
N ILE A 135 -25.00 9.48 1.43
CA ILE A 135 -23.70 9.95 0.94
C ILE A 135 -23.83 11.40 0.49
N LYS A 136 -22.85 12.25 0.80
CA LYS A 136 -22.74 13.62 0.27
C LYS A 136 -21.38 13.80 -0.41
N VAL A 137 -21.39 14.24 -1.65
CA VAL A 137 -20.18 14.57 -2.40
C VAL A 137 -19.78 16.00 -2.11
N GLU A 138 -18.62 16.22 -1.53
CA GLU A 138 -18.12 17.56 -1.21
C GLU A 138 -17.30 18.15 -2.34
N ASP A 139 -16.49 17.33 -3.01
CA ASP A 139 -15.62 17.78 -4.10
C ASP A 139 -15.37 16.66 -5.12
N ILE A 140 -15.05 17.05 -6.35
CA ILE A 140 -14.67 16.15 -7.44
C ILE A 140 -13.45 16.75 -8.14
N ARG A 141 -12.39 15.96 -8.28
CA ARG A 141 -11.18 16.38 -8.97
C ARG A 141 -10.54 15.22 -9.74
N ASP A 142 -9.58 15.53 -10.60
CA ASP A 142 -8.72 14.54 -11.19
C ASP A 142 -7.64 14.13 -10.17
N ALA A 143 -7.47 12.83 -9.97
CA ALA A 143 -6.42 12.29 -9.12
C ALA A 143 -5.06 12.74 -9.66
N LYS A 144 -4.15 13.05 -8.75
CA LYS A 144 -2.76 13.41 -9.07
C LYS A 144 -1.82 12.33 -8.54
N PRO A 145 -0.67 12.12 -9.19
CA PRO A 145 0.37 11.27 -8.63
C PRO A 145 0.68 11.68 -7.20
N GLN A 146 0.83 10.72 -6.31
CA GLN A 146 1.18 11.02 -4.93
C GLN A 146 2.58 11.65 -4.87
N PRO A 147 2.82 12.64 -3.99
CA PRO A 147 4.13 13.24 -3.82
C PRO A 147 5.18 12.19 -3.45
N LEU A 148 6.41 12.32 -3.99
CA LEU A 148 7.51 11.38 -3.73
C LEU A 148 7.67 11.08 -2.24
N LYS A 149 7.67 12.11 -1.40
CA LYS A 149 7.81 11.96 0.07
C LYS A 149 6.83 10.96 0.69
N LYS A 150 5.63 10.83 0.12
CA LYS A 150 4.60 9.92 0.63
C LYS A 150 4.81 8.47 0.19
N ILE A 151 5.30 8.25 -1.04
CA ILE A 151 5.46 6.91 -1.62
C ILE A 151 6.92 6.43 -1.64
N GLU A 152 7.87 7.27 -1.25
CA GLU A 152 9.29 6.94 -1.24
C GLU A 152 9.60 5.64 -0.47
N PRO A 153 9.02 5.39 0.73
CA PRO A 153 9.25 4.12 1.44
C PRO A 153 8.80 2.89 0.63
N GLN A 154 7.67 2.99 -0.05
CA GLN A 154 7.15 1.90 -0.89
C GLN A 154 8.02 1.70 -2.15
N LEU A 155 8.44 2.80 -2.80
CA LEU A 155 9.36 2.73 -3.93
C LEU A 155 10.68 2.10 -3.51
N LYS A 156 11.26 2.50 -2.38
CA LYS A 156 12.49 1.90 -1.84
C LYS A 156 12.32 0.41 -1.57
N ALA A 157 11.23 -0.01 -0.94
CA ALA A 157 10.97 -1.42 -0.66
C ALA A 157 10.88 -2.25 -1.96
N MET A 158 10.16 -1.76 -2.95
CA MET A 158 10.05 -2.41 -4.26
C MET A 158 11.41 -2.48 -4.98
N MET A 159 12.15 -1.38 -4.98
CA MET A 159 13.48 -1.32 -5.60
C MET A 159 14.49 -2.23 -4.88
N THR A 160 14.42 -2.33 -3.54
CA THR A 160 15.26 -3.22 -2.75
C THR A 160 15.05 -4.68 -3.16
N GLN A 161 13.80 -5.11 -3.28
CA GLN A 161 13.48 -6.47 -3.71
C GLN A 161 14.02 -6.77 -5.12
N SER A 162 13.84 -5.83 -6.06
CA SER A 162 14.37 -5.97 -7.43
C SER A 162 15.90 -5.93 -7.46
N ALA A 163 16.53 -5.07 -6.64
CA ALA A 163 17.98 -4.97 -6.56
C ALA A 163 18.61 -6.24 -5.99
N ILE A 164 18.02 -6.85 -4.96
CA ILE A 164 18.48 -8.14 -4.41
C ILE A 164 18.47 -9.21 -5.51
N ALA A 165 17.36 -9.36 -6.23
CA ALA A 165 17.26 -10.32 -7.32
C ALA A 165 18.35 -10.10 -8.38
N SER A 166 18.54 -8.84 -8.82
CA SER A 166 19.57 -8.48 -9.78
C SER A 166 21.00 -8.75 -9.29
N VAL A 167 21.29 -8.51 -8.00
CA VAL A 167 22.62 -8.81 -7.44
C VAL A 167 22.88 -10.31 -7.40
N LEU A 168 21.85 -11.11 -7.05
CA LEU A 168 21.96 -12.57 -7.04
C LEU A 168 22.18 -13.12 -8.46
N ASP A 169 21.48 -12.58 -9.45
CA ASP A 169 21.67 -12.95 -10.85
C ASP A 169 23.09 -12.60 -11.33
N ASP A 170 23.57 -11.40 -11.01
CA ASP A 170 24.95 -10.94 -11.35
C ASP A 170 26.01 -11.86 -10.70
N VAL A 171 25.79 -12.24 -9.43
CA VAL A 171 26.71 -13.17 -8.72
C VAL A 171 26.69 -14.55 -9.37
N ASN A 172 25.51 -15.10 -9.64
CA ASN A 172 25.37 -16.41 -10.26
C ASN A 172 25.97 -16.48 -11.67
N ALA A 173 25.80 -15.42 -12.46
CA ALA A 173 26.35 -15.34 -13.81
C ALA A 173 27.89 -15.28 -13.83
N ASN A 174 28.51 -14.71 -12.79
CA ASN A 174 29.95 -14.51 -12.70
C ASN A 174 30.65 -15.53 -11.78
N ALA A 175 29.89 -16.34 -11.02
CA ALA A 175 30.46 -17.32 -10.11
C ALA A 175 30.93 -18.59 -10.84
N LYS A 176 32.10 -19.08 -10.48
CA LYS A 176 32.55 -20.44 -10.82
C LYS A 176 31.89 -21.41 -9.84
N ILE A 177 30.77 -22.01 -10.25
CA ILE A 177 30.03 -22.95 -9.40
C ILE A 177 30.51 -24.36 -9.71
N THR A 178 31.04 -25.05 -8.70
CA THR A 178 31.37 -26.47 -8.77
C THR A 178 30.36 -27.22 -7.89
N LYS A 179 29.54 -28.07 -8.50
CA LYS A 179 28.60 -28.92 -7.78
C LYS A 179 29.26 -30.26 -7.47
N TYR A 180 29.01 -30.76 -6.26
CA TYR A 180 29.48 -32.07 -5.84
C TYR A 180 28.29 -32.96 -5.51
N GLY A 181 28.32 -34.19 -5.98
CA GLY A 181 27.35 -35.21 -5.59
C GLY A 181 27.52 -35.64 -4.14
N LEU A 182 26.59 -36.44 -3.63
CA LEU A 182 26.66 -37.01 -2.28
C LEU A 182 27.90 -37.89 -2.06
N ASP A 183 28.50 -38.40 -3.14
CA ASP A 183 29.73 -39.17 -3.15
C ASP A 183 31.02 -38.31 -3.14
N GLY A 184 30.86 -36.97 -3.06
CA GLY A 184 31.95 -36.00 -3.05
C GLY A 184 32.60 -35.75 -4.41
N LYS A 185 32.07 -36.33 -5.49
CA LYS A 185 32.60 -36.11 -6.85
C LYS A 185 31.92 -34.92 -7.52
N VAL A 186 32.65 -34.25 -8.39
CA VAL A 186 32.12 -33.11 -9.16
C VAL A 186 31.04 -33.63 -10.11
N GLU A 187 29.83 -33.06 -10.00
CA GLU A 187 28.78 -33.26 -10.96
C GLU A 187 29.13 -32.53 -12.28
N LYS A 188 29.01 -33.25 -13.40
CA LYS A 188 29.26 -32.72 -14.74
C LYS A 188 28.09 -31.91 -15.26
#